data_ac0f3db995c760b4b1d540adf27b4ac9
#
_entry.id   ac0f3db995c760b4b1d540adf27b4ac9
#
_cell.length_a   1.000
_cell.length_b   1.000
_cell.length_c   1.000
_cell.angle_alpha   90.00
_cell.angle_beta   90.00
_cell.angle_gamma   90.00
#
_symmetry.space_group_name_H-M   'P 1'
#
loop_
_entity.id
_entity.type
_entity.pdbx_description
1 polymer ?
#
loop_
_entity_poly.entity_id
_entity_poly.type
_entity_poly.pdbx_seq_one_letter_code
_entity_poly.pdbx_strand_id
1 'polypeptide(L)'
;MDLILKYFPDLTEEQKRQFAALYDLYLDWNSKINVISRKDIENLYEHHVLHSLGIAKVIRFRPGTQIMDLGTGGGFPGIPLAILFPEVQFHLVDSIGKKVRVASEIANSIGLKNVTFRHARAEEEKGKFDFVVSRAVMPLTDLLKIIRKNISSKQQNALPNGLICLKGGELGNETMPVKNKTTLWDLKEFF
;
A
#
# COMPACT_ATOMS: atom_id res chain seq x y z
N MET A 1 6.98 -3.70 -16.39
CA MET A 1 8.28 -3.60 -15.70
C MET A 1 9.07 -2.36 -16.08
N ASP A 2 9.19 -2.07 -17.37
CA ASP A 2 9.94 -0.89 -17.85
C ASP A 2 9.42 0.43 -17.28
N LEU A 3 8.10 0.52 -17.08
CA LEU A 3 7.47 1.68 -16.47
C LEU A 3 7.99 1.92 -15.04
N ILE A 4 8.19 0.88 -14.28
CA ILE A 4 8.69 0.99 -12.90
C ILE A 4 10.16 1.46 -12.92
N LEU A 5 10.98 0.89 -13.80
CA LEU A 5 12.39 1.28 -13.93
C LEU A 5 12.56 2.73 -14.39
N LYS A 6 11.62 3.24 -15.17
CA LYS A 6 11.63 4.64 -15.61
C LYS A 6 11.59 5.61 -14.43
N TYR A 7 10.78 5.32 -13.41
CA TYR A 7 10.59 6.20 -12.26
C TYR A 7 11.41 5.80 -11.04
N PHE A 8 11.90 4.56 -11.01
CA PHE A 8 12.74 4.01 -9.93
C PHE A 8 13.92 3.27 -10.54
N PRO A 9 14.94 4.01 -11.04
CA PRO A 9 16.05 3.38 -11.79
C PRO A 9 17.05 2.66 -10.89
N ASP A 10 17.08 2.93 -9.59
CA ASP A 10 18.12 2.44 -8.67
C ASP A 10 17.75 1.15 -7.95
N LEU A 11 16.81 0.37 -8.50
CA LEU A 11 16.40 -0.90 -7.92
C LEU A 11 17.55 -1.92 -7.94
N THR A 12 17.65 -2.72 -6.87
CA THR A 12 18.55 -3.87 -6.83
C THR A 12 18.07 -4.95 -7.81
N GLU A 13 18.93 -5.89 -8.16
CA GLU A 13 18.54 -7.02 -9.02
C GLU A 13 17.39 -7.84 -8.39
N GLU A 14 17.44 -8.02 -7.08
CA GLU A 14 16.36 -8.72 -6.36
C GLU A 14 15.02 -7.96 -6.46
N GLN A 15 15.04 -6.65 -6.26
CA GLN A 15 13.82 -5.82 -6.41
C GLN A 15 13.28 -5.87 -7.84
N LYS A 16 14.14 -5.82 -8.84
CA LYS A 16 13.75 -5.95 -10.25
C LYS A 16 13.06 -7.29 -10.50
N ARG A 17 13.65 -8.37 -9.97
CA ARG A 17 13.08 -9.71 -10.08
C ARG A 17 11.70 -9.79 -9.42
N GLN A 18 11.56 -9.22 -8.24
CA GLN A 18 10.30 -9.22 -7.49
C GLN A 18 9.21 -8.45 -8.24
N PHE A 19 9.51 -7.23 -8.70
CA PHE A 19 8.55 -6.46 -9.49
C PHE A 19 8.19 -7.15 -10.81
N ALA A 20 9.16 -7.72 -11.49
CA ALA A 20 8.93 -8.39 -12.78
C ALA A 20 8.01 -9.61 -12.64
N ALA A 21 8.06 -10.31 -11.51
CA ALA A 21 7.24 -11.50 -11.27
C ALA A 21 5.76 -11.20 -11.00
N LEU A 22 5.41 -9.97 -10.64
CA LEU A 22 4.06 -9.64 -10.17
C LEU A 22 2.97 -9.88 -11.21
N TYR A 23 3.21 -9.54 -12.48
CA TYR A 23 2.18 -9.66 -13.51
C TYR A 23 1.67 -11.11 -13.64
N ASP A 24 2.57 -12.06 -13.83
CA ASP A 24 2.19 -13.47 -14.02
C ASP A 24 1.55 -14.05 -12.76
N LEU A 25 2.04 -13.65 -11.57
CA LEU A 25 1.47 -14.11 -10.31
C LEU A 25 0.04 -13.59 -10.10
N TYR A 26 -0.19 -12.30 -10.33
CA TYR A 26 -1.54 -11.74 -10.21
C TYR A 26 -2.48 -12.27 -11.29
N LEU A 27 -1.99 -12.47 -12.51
CA LEU A 27 -2.78 -13.04 -13.58
C LEU A 27 -3.25 -14.46 -13.22
N ASP A 28 -2.36 -15.29 -12.70
CA ASP A 28 -2.66 -16.66 -12.29
C ASP A 28 -3.67 -16.68 -11.14
N TRP A 29 -3.40 -15.92 -10.06
CA TRP A 29 -4.30 -15.86 -8.92
C TRP A 29 -5.65 -15.25 -9.26
N ASN A 30 -5.66 -14.22 -10.11
CA ASN A 30 -6.90 -13.56 -10.52
C ASN A 30 -7.82 -14.47 -11.32
N SER A 31 -7.28 -15.49 -11.97
CA SER A 31 -8.09 -16.51 -12.64
C SER A 31 -8.86 -17.39 -11.65
N LYS A 32 -8.41 -17.45 -10.40
CA LYS A 32 -9.00 -18.27 -9.33
C LYS A 32 -9.83 -17.42 -8.37
N ILE A 33 -9.30 -16.26 -7.96
CA ILE A 33 -9.91 -15.34 -7.00
C ILE A 33 -9.78 -13.93 -7.56
N ASN A 34 -10.92 -13.28 -7.78
CA ASN A 34 -10.97 -11.97 -8.41
C ASN A 34 -10.52 -10.86 -7.44
N VAL A 35 -9.26 -10.46 -7.51
CA VAL A 35 -8.68 -9.37 -6.68
C VAL A 35 -8.46 -8.08 -7.48
N ILE A 36 -8.38 -8.18 -8.80
CA ILE A 36 -8.22 -7.06 -9.74
C ILE A 36 -9.25 -7.25 -10.83
N SER A 37 -9.89 -6.18 -11.30
CA SER A 37 -10.85 -6.29 -12.39
C SER A 37 -10.18 -6.84 -13.66
N ARG A 38 -10.93 -7.59 -14.46
CA ARG A 38 -10.40 -8.17 -15.71
C ARG A 38 -9.90 -7.10 -16.68
N LYS A 39 -10.49 -5.91 -16.62
CA LYS A 39 -10.07 -4.77 -17.47
C LYS A 39 -8.76 -4.17 -17.00
N ASP A 40 -8.47 -4.24 -15.70
CA ASP A 40 -7.32 -3.58 -15.10
C ASP A 40 -6.07 -4.45 -15.00
N ILE A 41 -6.21 -5.79 -15.10
CA ILE A 41 -5.07 -6.69 -14.93
C ILE A 41 -3.95 -6.40 -15.96
N GLU A 42 -4.29 -6.04 -17.18
CA GLU A 42 -3.32 -5.71 -18.21
C GLU A 42 -2.57 -4.42 -17.90
N ASN A 43 -3.15 -3.54 -17.09
CA ASN A 43 -2.57 -2.29 -16.65
C ASN A 43 -2.02 -2.39 -15.22
N LEU A 44 -1.63 -3.59 -14.78
CA LEU A 44 -1.18 -3.86 -13.42
C LEU A 44 -0.07 -2.88 -12.99
N TYR A 45 0.95 -2.70 -13.82
CA TYR A 45 2.10 -1.87 -13.46
C TYR A 45 1.75 -0.39 -13.37
N GLU A 46 0.87 0.11 -14.22
CA GLU A 46 0.45 1.51 -14.18
C GLU A 46 -0.57 1.79 -13.09
N HIS A 47 -1.68 1.03 -13.06
CA HIS A 47 -2.84 1.32 -12.22
C HIS A 47 -2.70 0.82 -10.79
N HIS A 48 -1.86 -0.19 -10.54
CA HIS A 48 -1.72 -0.79 -9.23
C HIS A 48 -0.31 -0.67 -8.65
N VAL A 49 0.71 -1.04 -9.38
CA VAL A 49 2.09 -1.02 -8.87
C VAL A 49 2.62 0.41 -8.78
N LEU A 50 2.67 1.13 -9.90
CA LEU A 50 3.18 2.51 -9.93
C LEU A 50 2.33 3.43 -9.06
N HIS A 51 1.02 3.29 -9.10
CA HIS A 51 0.11 4.05 -8.26
C HIS A 51 0.43 3.86 -6.78
N SER A 52 0.66 2.61 -6.35
CA SER A 52 1.09 2.31 -4.98
C SER A 52 2.41 2.99 -4.62
N LEU A 53 3.37 2.98 -5.54
CA LEU A 53 4.68 3.58 -5.34
C LEU A 53 4.66 5.11 -5.35
N GLY A 54 3.53 5.73 -5.67
CA GLY A 54 3.34 7.17 -5.53
C GLY A 54 3.64 7.65 -4.11
N ILE A 55 3.34 6.84 -3.11
CA ILE A 55 3.67 7.13 -1.72
C ILE A 55 5.17 7.36 -1.55
N ALA A 56 6.01 6.59 -2.25
CA ALA A 56 7.46 6.70 -2.18
C ALA A 56 8.03 7.97 -2.82
N LYS A 57 7.24 8.68 -3.62
CA LYS A 57 7.64 9.99 -4.16
C LYS A 57 7.44 11.12 -3.16
N VAL A 58 6.63 10.88 -2.14
CA VAL A 58 6.31 11.86 -1.09
C VAL A 58 7.15 11.62 0.16
N ILE A 59 7.40 10.36 0.50
CA ILE A 59 8.17 10.00 1.68
C ILE A 59 9.09 8.82 1.40
N ARG A 60 10.32 8.90 1.93
CA ARG A 60 11.24 7.76 2.02
C ARG A 60 11.22 7.28 3.46
N PHE A 61 10.62 6.13 3.71
CA PHE A 61 10.55 5.56 5.05
C PHE A 61 11.91 5.13 5.56
N ARG A 62 12.20 5.46 6.81
CA ARG A 62 13.44 5.02 7.46
C ARG A 62 13.39 3.53 7.79
N PRO A 63 14.55 2.84 7.82
CA PRO A 63 14.63 1.46 8.29
C PRO A 63 13.99 1.30 9.66
N GLY A 64 13.26 0.21 9.85
CA GLY A 64 12.56 -0.07 11.10
C GLY A 64 11.17 0.56 11.23
N THR A 65 10.76 1.37 10.27
CA THR A 65 9.40 1.91 10.24
C THR A 65 8.36 0.78 10.19
N GLN A 66 7.28 0.93 10.95
CA GLN A 66 6.18 -0.03 11.00
C GLN A 66 4.96 0.56 10.28
N ILE A 67 4.48 -0.14 9.26
CA ILE A 67 3.36 0.34 8.44
C ILE A 67 2.27 -0.72 8.37
N MET A 68 1.02 -0.31 8.61
CA MET A 68 -0.15 -1.13 8.33
C MET A 68 -0.80 -0.70 7.03
N ASP A 69 -1.08 -1.67 6.14
CA ASP A 69 -1.89 -1.46 4.95
C ASP A 69 -3.31 -1.96 5.26
N LEU A 70 -4.23 -1.03 5.44
CA LEU A 70 -5.60 -1.33 5.83
C LEU A 70 -6.50 -1.42 4.61
N GLY A 71 -7.19 -2.55 4.48
CA GLY A 71 -7.99 -2.83 3.30
C GLY A 71 -7.12 -3.14 2.09
N THR A 72 -6.07 -3.93 2.31
CA THR A 72 -5.03 -4.20 1.30
C THR A 72 -5.55 -4.89 0.03
N GLY A 73 -6.70 -5.58 0.12
CA GLY A 73 -7.21 -6.37 -0.99
C GLY A 73 -6.23 -7.45 -1.41
N GLY A 74 -5.86 -7.45 -2.68
CA GLY A 74 -4.85 -8.37 -3.21
C GLY A 74 -3.40 -7.99 -2.89
N GLY A 75 -3.17 -6.96 -2.07
CA GLY A 75 -1.82 -6.57 -1.64
C GLY A 75 -1.36 -5.18 -2.05
N PHE A 76 -2.29 -4.25 -2.29
CA PHE A 76 -1.96 -2.88 -2.71
C PHE A 76 -2.44 -1.84 -1.69
N PRO A 77 -1.62 -0.86 -1.33
CA PRO A 77 -0.26 -0.58 -1.81
C PRO A 77 0.85 -1.39 -1.14
N GLY A 78 0.54 -2.29 -0.21
CA GLY A 78 1.51 -2.93 0.68
C GLY A 78 2.61 -3.72 -0.01
N ILE A 79 2.28 -4.59 -0.98
CA ILE A 79 3.30 -5.43 -1.64
C ILE A 79 4.30 -4.61 -2.45
N PRO A 80 3.87 -3.68 -3.32
CA PRO A 80 4.84 -2.83 -4.02
C PRO A 80 5.74 -2.03 -3.07
N LEU A 81 5.17 -1.47 -1.99
CA LEU A 81 5.95 -0.72 -1.01
C LEU A 81 6.94 -1.62 -0.25
N ALA A 82 6.54 -2.85 0.07
CA ALA A 82 7.41 -3.80 0.74
C ALA A 82 8.61 -4.21 -0.13
N ILE A 83 8.41 -4.33 -1.44
CA ILE A 83 9.51 -4.57 -2.38
C ILE A 83 10.47 -3.39 -2.38
N LEU A 84 9.94 -2.16 -2.44
CA LEU A 84 10.75 -0.95 -2.54
C LEU A 84 11.49 -0.64 -1.23
N PHE A 85 10.90 -0.95 -0.08
CA PHE A 85 11.44 -0.67 1.25
C PHE A 85 11.72 -1.96 2.04
N PRO A 86 12.77 -2.71 1.69
CA PRO A 86 13.00 -4.02 2.32
C PRO A 86 13.31 -3.96 3.83
N GLU A 87 13.72 -2.80 4.35
CA GLU A 87 14.04 -2.61 5.77
C GLU A 87 12.87 -2.04 6.59
N VAL A 88 11.70 -1.88 5.96
CA VAL A 88 10.46 -1.41 6.59
C VAL A 88 9.53 -2.61 6.79
N GLN A 89 8.82 -2.65 7.91
CA GLN A 89 7.88 -3.73 8.23
C GLN A 89 6.47 -3.35 7.81
N PHE A 90 5.83 -4.21 7.04
CA PHE A 90 4.46 -4.02 6.54
C PHE A 90 3.53 -5.08 7.11
N HIS A 91 2.37 -4.63 7.60
CA HIS A 91 1.32 -5.50 8.11
C HIS A 91 0.06 -5.26 7.26
N LEU A 92 -0.30 -6.25 6.46
CA LEU A 92 -1.40 -6.15 5.49
C LEU A 92 -2.66 -6.78 6.06
N VAL A 93 -3.73 -5.98 6.12
CA VAL A 93 -4.99 -6.37 6.76
C VAL A 93 -6.15 -6.20 5.78
N ASP A 94 -7.02 -7.17 5.72
CA ASP A 94 -8.27 -7.10 4.97
C ASP A 94 -9.35 -7.95 5.64
N SER A 95 -10.59 -7.53 5.49
CA SER A 95 -11.74 -8.26 6.01
C SER A 95 -12.16 -9.44 5.13
N ILE A 96 -11.62 -9.55 3.93
CA ILE A 96 -11.94 -10.62 2.97
C ILE A 96 -10.77 -11.61 2.94
N GLY A 97 -10.96 -12.77 3.59
CA GLY A 97 -9.92 -13.76 3.77
C GLY A 97 -9.32 -14.30 2.48
N LYS A 98 -10.12 -14.44 1.42
CA LYS A 98 -9.63 -14.90 0.10
C LYS A 98 -8.62 -13.94 -0.49
N LYS A 99 -8.82 -12.64 -0.31
CA LYS A 99 -7.88 -11.61 -0.79
C LYS A 99 -6.59 -11.62 0.00
N VAL A 100 -6.68 -11.76 1.32
CA VAL A 100 -5.50 -11.89 2.19
C VAL A 100 -4.66 -13.10 1.77
N ARG A 101 -5.32 -14.21 1.44
CA ARG A 101 -4.64 -15.40 0.97
C ARG A 101 -3.85 -15.15 -0.31
N VAL A 102 -4.46 -14.48 -1.30
CA VAL A 102 -3.78 -14.14 -2.55
C VAL A 102 -2.55 -13.28 -2.28
N ALA A 103 -2.70 -12.22 -1.50
CA ALA A 103 -1.60 -11.34 -1.15
C ALA A 103 -0.45 -12.10 -0.46
N SER A 104 -0.79 -12.98 0.48
CA SER A 104 0.19 -13.81 1.20
C SER A 104 0.95 -14.76 0.26
N GLU A 105 0.24 -15.43 -0.62
CA GLU A 105 0.85 -16.35 -1.59
C GLU A 105 1.78 -15.63 -2.57
N ILE A 106 1.38 -14.46 -3.04
CA ILE A 106 2.21 -13.66 -3.94
C ILE A 106 3.47 -13.19 -3.21
N ALA A 107 3.35 -12.67 -2.00
CA ALA A 107 4.49 -12.24 -1.21
C ALA A 107 5.48 -13.39 -0.96
N ASN A 108 4.96 -14.57 -0.63
CA ASN A 108 5.80 -15.76 -0.43
C ASN A 108 6.51 -16.17 -1.73
N SER A 109 5.80 -16.12 -2.86
CA SER A 109 6.35 -16.51 -4.17
C SER A 109 7.52 -15.63 -4.60
N ILE A 110 7.52 -14.37 -4.22
CA ILE A 110 8.62 -13.44 -4.55
C ILE A 110 9.65 -13.31 -3.41
N GLY A 111 9.46 -14.04 -2.31
CA GLY A 111 10.43 -14.07 -1.22
C GLY A 111 10.46 -12.84 -0.34
N LEU A 112 9.34 -12.12 -0.19
CA LEU A 112 9.26 -10.99 0.75
C LEU A 112 9.34 -11.48 2.20
N LYS A 113 10.19 -10.83 3.00
CA LYS A 113 10.44 -11.19 4.40
C LYS A 113 9.95 -10.13 5.39
N ASN A 114 9.54 -8.98 4.89
CA ASN A 114 9.15 -7.81 5.68
C ASN A 114 7.63 -7.57 5.67
N VAL A 115 6.85 -8.61 5.46
CA VAL A 115 5.39 -8.51 5.36
C VAL A 115 4.73 -9.54 6.27
N THR A 116 3.71 -9.13 7.00
CA THR A 116 2.80 -10.00 7.74
C THR A 116 1.38 -9.76 7.27
N PHE A 117 0.49 -10.72 7.49
CA PHE A 117 -0.88 -10.68 6.99
C PHE A 117 -1.86 -11.00 8.10
N ARG A 118 -3.02 -10.35 8.05
CA ARG A 118 -4.11 -10.64 8.98
C ARG A 118 -5.46 -10.52 8.29
N HIS A 119 -6.29 -11.54 8.43
CA HIS A 119 -7.69 -11.53 8.06
C HIS A 119 -8.48 -10.95 9.25
N ALA A 120 -8.85 -9.69 9.18
CA ALA A 120 -9.56 -9.00 10.25
C ALA A 120 -10.24 -7.74 9.74
N ARG A 121 -11.20 -7.24 10.51
CA ARG A 121 -11.75 -5.92 10.31
C ARG A 121 -10.84 -4.87 10.94
N ALA A 122 -10.89 -3.64 10.44
CA ALA A 122 -10.06 -2.54 10.93
C ALA A 122 -10.21 -2.33 12.45
N GLU A 123 -11.42 -2.45 12.96
CA GLU A 123 -11.71 -2.24 14.37
C GLU A 123 -11.06 -3.29 15.28
N GLU A 124 -10.78 -4.47 14.75
CA GLU A 124 -10.17 -5.58 15.50
C GLU A 124 -8.65 -5.45 15.63
N GLU A 125 -8.01 -4.67 14.76
CA GLU A 125 -6.57 -4.48 14.80
C GLU A 125 -6.18 -3.53 15.93
N LYS A 126 -5.33 -3.99 16.86
CA LYS A 126 -4.92 -3.22 18.03
C LYS A 126 -3.44 -2.81 18.00
N GLY A 127 -2.70 -3.21 16.97
CA GLY A 127 -1.29 -2.86 16.84
C GLY A 127 -1.05 -1.37 16.66
N LYS A 128 0.17 -0.94 16.99
CA LYS A 128 0.65 0.42 16.80
C LYS A 128 1.62 0.48 15.63
N PHE A 129 1.44 1.47 14.78
CA PHE A 129 2.23 1.65 13.57
C PHE A 129 2.65 3.11 13.43
N ASP A 130 3.76 3.33 12.71
CA ASP A 130 4.19 4.70 12.39
C ASP A 130 3.24 5.31 11.36
N PHE A 131 2.82 4.51 10.37
CA PHE A 131 1.86 4.93 9.36
C PHE A 131 0.82 3.86 9.12
N VAL A 132 -0.38 4.30 8.78
CA VAL A 132 -1.40 3.46 8.18
C VAL A 132 -1.55 3.95 6.74
N VAL A 133 -1.41 3.03 5.79
CA VAL A 133 -1.64 3.33 4.37
C VAL A 133 -2.93 2.65 3.94
N SER A 134 -3.63 3.26 2.99
CA SER A 134 -4.87 2.69 2.48
C SER A 134 -5.19 3.23 1.10
N ARG A 135 -5.91 2.43 0.33
CA ARG A 135 -6.33 2.77 -1.03
C ARG A 135 -7.86 2.82 -1.08
N ALA A 136 -8.44 3.99 -0.77
CA ALA A 136 -9.85 4.35 -0.99
C ALA A 136 -10.92 3.36 -0.51
N VAL A 137 -10.78 2.80 0.70
CA VAL A 137 -11.75 1.84 1.24
C VAL A 137 -12.98 2.48 1.88
N MET A 138 -12.87 3.74 2.34
CA MET A 138 -13.97 4.47 2.98
C MET A 138 -13.64 5.97 3.03
N PRO A 139 -14.61 6.86 3.38
CA PRO A 139 -14.34 8.28 3.55
C PRO A 139 -13.23 8.54 4.56
N LEU A 140 -12.43 9.58 4.30
CA LEU A 140 -11.23 9.91 5.07
C LEU A 140 -11.51 10.11 6.57
N THR A 141 -12.59 10.82 6.90
CA THR A 141 -12.94 11.07 8.30
C THR A 141 -13.30 9.80 9.06
N ASP A 142 -14.00 8.88 8.41
CA ASP A 142 -14.36 7.59 9.01
C ASP A 142 -13.11 6.74 9.24
N LEU A 143 -12.23 6.70 8.25
CA LEU A 143 -10.98 5.96 8.33
C LEU A 143 -10.10 6.51 9.46
N LEU A 144 -9.96 7.84 9.58
CA LEU A 144 -9.20 8.48 10.66
C LEU A 144 -9.71 8.09 12.04
N LYS A 145 -11.01 8.05 12.23
CA LYS A 145 -11.60 7.64 13.52
C LYS A 145 -11.21 6.21 13.89
N ILE A 146 -11.22 5.31 12.91
CA ILE A 146 -10.93 3.90 13.13
C ILE A 146 -9.45 3.69 13.46
N ILE A 147 -8.54 4.33 12.72
CA ILE A 147 -7.10 4.05 12.80
C ILE A 147 -6.36 4.90 13.82
N ARG A 148 -6.99 5.91 14.42
CA ARG A 148 -6.33 6.77 15.40
C ARG A 148 -5.65 5.99 16.51
N LYS A 149 -6.28 4.94 17.00
CA LYS A 149 -5.74 4.04 18.02
C LYS A 149 -4.48 3.29 17.56
N ASN A 150 -4.28 3.18 16.24
CA ASN A 150 -3.19 2.42 15.64
C ASN A 150 -1.95 3.26 15.31
N ILE A 151 -1.99 4.57 15.54
CA ILE A 151 -0.89 5.46 15.24
C ILE A 151 0.02 5.60 16.46
N SER A 152 1.30 5.28 16.29
CA SER A 152 2.32 5.42 17.31
C SER A 152 2.62 6.90 17.56
N SER A 153 2.85 7.28 18.80
CA SER A 153 3.27 8.64 19.18
C SER A 153 4.77 8.88 18.93
N LYS A 154 5.54 7.82 18.76
CA LYS A 154 7.00 7.92 18.55
C LYS A 154 7.30 8.29 17.12
N GLN A 155 7.81 9.50 16.90
CA GLN A 155 8.14 10.03 15.58
C GLN A 155 9.57 9.66 15.17
N GLN A 156 9.77 9.14 13.96
CA GLN A 156 11.09 8.79 13.46
C GLN A 156 11.30 9.04 11.97
N ASN A 157 10.29 9.52 11.26
CA ASN A 157 10.35 9.83 9.85
C ASN A 157 10.24 11.34 9.59
N ALA A 158 10.54 11.76 8.36
CA ALA A 158 10.45 13.17 7.97
C ALA A 158 9.01 13.70 8.06
N LEU A 159 8.02 12.87 7.72
CA LEU A 159 6.61 13.21 7.92
C LEU A 159 6.14 12.74 9.30
N PRO A 160 5.21 13.48 9.94
CA PRO A 160 4.58 13.00 11.16
C PRO A 160 3.86 11.67 10.93
N ASN A 161 3.88 10.82 11.94
CA ASN A 161 3.10 9.58 11.90
C ASN A 161 1.64 9.87 11.63
N GLY A 162 1.01 9.03 10.84
CA GLY A 162 -0.38 9.23 10.49
C GLY A 162 -0.86 8.34 9.36
N LEU A 163 -1.95 8.79 8.74
CA LEU A 163 -2.62 8.09 7.66
C LEU A 163 -2.16 8.64 6.31
N ILE A 164 -1.82 7.73 5.40
CA ILE A 164 -1.49 8.06 4.01
C ILE A 164 -2.49 7.32 3.11
N CYS A 165 -3.32 8.08 2.38
CA CYS A 165 -4.32 7.50 1.49
C CYS A 165 -4.01 7.79 0.04
N LEU A 166 -4.22 6.77 -0.81
CA LEU A 166 -4.26 6.92 -2.26
C LEU A 166 -5.73 7.10 -2.66
N LYS A 167 -6.06 8.24 -3.21
CA LYS A 167 -7.42 8.60 -3.58
C LYS A 167 -7.48 9.12 -5.01
N GLY A 168 -8.66 9.01 -5.64
CA GLY A 168 -8.92 9.58 -6.96
C GLY A 168 -10.10 10.55 -6.93
N GLY A 169 -10.26 11.34 -8.00
CA GLY A 169 -11.37 12.26 -8.18
C GLY A 169 -11.28 13.52 -7.32
N GLU A 170 -12.42 14.17 -7.15
CA GLU A 170 -12.55 15.40 -6.36
C GLU A 170 -12.56 15.09 -4.87
N LEU A 171 -11.65 15.68 -4.13
CA LEU A 171 -11.45 15.41 -2.70
C LEU A 171 -11.85 16.56 -1.76
N GLY A 172 -12.26 17.71 -2.31
CA GLY A 172 -12.56 18.90 -1.51
C GLY A 172 -13.55 18.67 -0.36
N ASN A 173 -14.67 18.02 -0.64
CA ASN A 173 -15.69 17.73 0.37
C ASN A 173 -15.22 16.70 1.40
N GLU A 174 -14.44 15.71 0.95
CA GLU A 174 -13.93 14.67 1.83
C GLU A 174 -12.85 15.19 2.80
N THR A 175 -11.99 16.09 2.33
CA THR A 175 -10.88 16.63 3.13
C THR A 175 -11.25 17.84 3.96
N MET A 176 -12.34 18.54 3.65
CA MET A 176 -12.73 19.77 4.32
C MET A 176 -12.81 19.65 5.86
N PRO A 177 -13.42 18.60 6.44
CA PRO A 177 -13.50 18.45 7.90
C PRO A 177 -12.13 18.34 8.59
N VAL A 178 -11.09 17.99 7.85
CA VAL A 178 -9.72 17.76 8.38
C VAL A 178 -8.68 18.60 7.65
N LYS A 179 -9.08 19.69 7.03
CA LYS A 179 -8.24 20.54 6.18
C LYS A 179 -6.93 20.95 6.85
N ASN A 180 -6.96 21.34 8.12
CA ASN A 180 -5.78 21.79 8.85
C ASN A 180 -4.79 20.68 9.19
N LYS A 181 -5.19 19.41 9.02
CA LYS A 181 -4.40 18.22 9.34
C LYS A 181 -4.04 17.41 8.11
N THR A 182 -4.38 17.91 6.92
CA THR A 182 -4.25 17.15 5.67
C THR A 182 -3.37 17.88 4.68
N THR A 183 -2.48 17.15 4.05
CA THR A 183 -1.69 17.61 2.90
C THR A 183 -2.06 16.76 1.69
N LEU A 184 -2.27 17.40 0.55
CA LEU A 184 -2.59 16.72 -0.71
C LEU A 184 -1.40 16.82 -1.67
N TRP A 185 -1.08 15.70 -2.32
CA TRP A 185 -0.09 15.64 -3.39
C TRP A 185 -0.76 15.08 -4.64
N ASP A 186 -0.56 15.75 -5.77
CA ASP A 186 -1.04 15.25 -7.06
C ASP A 186 0.03 14.35 -7.67
N LEU A 187 -0.28 13.05 -7.82
CA LEU A 187 0.68 12.08 -8.34
C LEU A 187 1.07 12.36 -9.80
N LYS A 188 0.26 13.11 -10.55
CA LYS A 188 0.61 13.51 -11.91
C LYS A 188 1.87 14.37 -11.98
N GLU A 189 2.23 15.02 -10.88
CA GLU A 189 3.46 15.82 -10.79
C GLU A 189 4.71 14.92 -10.75
N PHE A 190 4.57 13.64 -10.41
CA PHE A 190 5.67 12.69 -10.24
C PHE A 190 5.77 11.64 -11.36
N PHE A 191 4.68 11.42 -12.08
CA PHE A 191 4.62 10.36 -13.10
C PHE A 191 4.18 10.89 -14.48
#